data_e87d0e7c06438e1e7f9761ff4d6c1df4
#
_entry.id   e87d0e7c06438e1e7f9761ff4d6c1df4
#
_cell.length_a   1.000
_cell.length_b   1.000
_cell.length_c   1.000
_cell.angle_alpha   90.00
_cell.angle_beta   90.00
_cell.angle_gamma   90.00
#
_symmetry.space_group_name_H-M   'P 1'
#
loop_
_entity.id
_entity.type
_entity.pdbx_description
1 polymer ?
#
loop_
_entity_poly.entity_id
_entity_poly.type
_entity_poly.pdbx_seq_one_letter_code
_entity_poly.pdbx_strand_id
1 'polypeptide(L)'
;MLKKVTITLYVLLLVVMAAATIIEKVKGTDFAATAIYGSWWFTVLWALLAAAGTAYILRRRVSHFPTLLLHFSFLVILAGALITHLCARQGMVDLRMGETTATFYVKDSRSGITEERLPFKMRLNKFDTKYHTGTNAAADYETEFTIIDGQQMIPARVTMNKIFTYRGVRFYQASYDDDGQGSVLTVNSDPWGIAVTYTGYGLLFFALIYMLFDPKGAYRRALRSPLLKKGTLVALMLIVLAPAHGNAQRVLPRQTAEAFGRLYILYNGRICPVKTYASDFCKEINGHRSYRGLTPEQVLSGYIFY
;
A
#
# COMPACT_ATOMS: atom_id res chain seq x y z
N MET A 1 1.49 -27.34 -27.22
CA MET A 1 2.79 -26.97 -26.63
C MET A 1 2.74 -25.59 -25.97
N LEU A 2 2.40 -24.52 -26.68
CA LEU A 2 2.41 -23.13 -26.19
C LEU A 2 1.50 -22.91 -24.95
N LYS A 3 0.27 -23.45 -24.93
CA LYS A 3 -0.62 -23.39 -23.77
C LYS A 3 0.02 -23.97 -22.50
N LYS A 4 0.69 -25.13 -22.63
CA LYS A 4 1.36 -25.76 -21.49
C LYS A 4 2.51 -24.87 -20.97
N VAL A 5 3.32 -24.31 -21.88
CA VAL A 5 4.42 -23.39 -21.53
C VAL A 5 3.90 -22.18 -20.79
N THR A 6 2.86 -21.50 -21.31
CA THR A 6 2.27 -20.32 -20.65
C THR A 6 1.75 -20.66 -19.25
N ILE A 7 1.04 -21.79 -19.10
CA ILE A 7 0.52 -22.22 -17.79
C ILE A 7 1.67 -22.54 -16.83
N THR A 8 2.72 -23.23 -17.30
CA THR A 8 3.88 -23.57 -16.47
C THR A 8 4.59 -22.30 -15.98
N LEU A 9 4.84 -21.34 -16.87
CA LEU A 9 5.45 -20.04 -16.50
C LEU A 9 4.59 -19.28 -15.50
N TYR A 10 3.27 -19.29 -15.69
CA TYR A 10 2.34 -18.63 -14.76
C TYR A 10 2.36 -19.26 -13.38
N VAL A 11 2.30 -20.61 -13.31
CA VAL A 11 2.38 -21.34 -12.03
C VAL A 11 3.73 -21.12 -11.36
N LEU A 12 4.83 -21.15 -12.13
CA LEU A 12 6.17 -20.87 -11.61
C LEU A 12 6.23 -19.45 -11.00
N LEU A 13 5.69 -18.46 -11.71
CA LEU A 13 5.65 -17.09 -11.20
C LEU A 13 4.86 -17.00 -9.88
N LEU A 14 3.69 -17.67 -9.78
CA LEU A 14 2.91 -17.71 -8.54
C LEU A 14 3.68 -18.33 -7.38
N VAL A 15 4.38 -19.43 -7.64
CA VAL A 15 5.22 -20.12 -6.63
C VAL A 15 6.36 -19.19 -6.17
N VAL A 16 7.03 -18.53 -7.12
CA VAL A 16 8.10 -17.56 -6.80
C VAL A 16 7.56 -16.42 -5.95
N MET A 17 6.41 -15.84 -6.30
CA MET A 17 5.81 -14.74 -5.52
C MET A 17 5.40 -15.19 -4.12
N ALA A 18 4.81 -16.40 -3.98
CA ALA A 18 4.46 -16.97 -2.68
C ALA A 18 5.71 -17.20 -1.82
N ALA A 19 6.77 -17.78 -2.41
CA ALA A 19 8.05 -17.97 -1.73
C ALA A 19 8.68 -16.63 -1.33
N ALA A 20 8.62 -15.61 -2.20
CA ALA A 20 9.11 -14.27 -1.92
C ALA A 20 8.43 -13.65 -0.70
N THR A 21 7.10 -13.80 -0.56
CA THR A 21 6.36 -13.30 0.61
C THR A 21 6.81 -13.97 1.91
N ILE A 22 7.10 -15.29 1.88
CA ILE A 22 7.63 -16.01 3.06
C ILE A 22 9.05 -15.52 3.38
N ILE A 23 9.89 -15.36 2.36
CA ILE A 23 11.26 -14.86 2.52
C ILE A 23 11.26 -13.43 3.07
N GLU A 24 10.36 -12.59 2.59
CA GLU A 24 10.20 -11.21 3.08
C GLU A 24 9.88 -11.18 4.58
N LYS A 25 9.00 -12.06 5.05
CA LYS A 25 8.68 -12.19 6.48
C LYS A 25 9.90 -12.57 7.32
N VAL A 26 10.81 -13.40 6.79
CA VAL A 26 11.98 -13.92 7.53
C VAL A 26 13.20 -13.01 7.42
N LYS A 27 13.46 -12.46 6.22
CA LYS A 27 14.69 -11.69 5.90
C LYS A 27 14.46 -10.17 5.75
N GLY A 28 13.21 -9.74 5.83
CA GLY A 28 12.84 -8.32 5.69
C GLY A 28 12.57 -7.89 4.25
N THR A 29 11.88 -6.75 4.13
CA THR A 29 11.43 -6.19 2.85
C THR A 29 12.58 -5.77 1.95
N ASP A 30 13.66 -5.18 2.51
CA ASP A 30 14.84 -4.77 1.74
C ASP A 30 15.48 -5.93 1.00
N PHE A 31 15.60 -7.09 1.65
CA PHE A 31 16.15 -8.29 1.03
C PHE A 31 15.25 -8.79 -0.11
N ALA A 32 13.95 -8.89 0.11
CA ALA A 32 13.01 -9.35 -0.92
C ALA A 32 12.98 -8.38 -2.11
N ALA A 33 12.98 -7.06 -1.85
CA ALA A 33 13.00 -6.03 -2.88
C ALA A 33 14.24 -6.10 -3.77
N THR A 34 15.43 -6.34 -3.20
CA THR A 34 16.69 -6.35 -3.95
C THR A 34 16.99 -7.72 -4.58
N ALA A 35 16.87 -8.80 -3.80
CA ALA A 35 17.30 -10.13 -4.23
C ALA A 35 16.28 -10.87 -5.10
N ILE A 36 14.99 -10.52 -5.00
CA ILE A 36 13.92 -11.18 -5.74
C ILE A 36 13.27 -10.20 -6.72
N TYR A 37 12.52 -9.21 -6.24
CA TYR A 37 11.72 -8.33 -7.10
C TYR A 37 12.57 -7.44 -8.01
N GLY A 38 13.72 -6.95 -7.55
CA GLY A 38 14.68 -6.15 -8.31
C GLY A 38 15.66 -6.97 -9.15
N SER A 39 15.57 -8.31 -9.14
CA SER A 39 16.52 -9.17 -9.84
C SER A 39 16.24 -9.27 -11.35
N TRP A 40 17.29 -9.43 -12.13
CA TRP A 40 17.19 -9.61 -13.58
C TRP A 40 16.42 -10.89 -13.96
N TRP A 41 16.58 -11.98 -13.22
CA TRP A 41 15.91 -13.25 -13.48
C TRP A 41 14.38 -13.14 -13.27
N PHE A 42 13.93 -12.37 -12.29
CA PHE A 42 12.51 -12.12 -12.04
C PHE A 42 11.91 -11.28 -13.19
N THR A 43 12.63 -10.26 -13.66
CA THR A 43 12.23 -9.46 -14.85
C THR A 43 12.14 -10.34 -16.09
N VAL A 44 13.12 -11.24 -16.31
CA VAL A 44 13.10 -12.18 -17.44
C VAL A 44 11.92 -13.15 -17.33
N LEU A 45 11.59 -13.64 -16.15
CA LEU A 45 10.43 -14.52 -15.94
C LEU A 45 9.12 -13.83 -16.36
N TRP A 46 8.92 -12.56 -16.00
CA TRP A 46 7.80 -11.75 -16.45
C TRP A 46 7.79 -11.54 -17.96
N ALA A 47 8.92 -11.23 -18.55
CA ALA A 47 9.05 -11.05 -20.00
C ALA A 47 8.73 -12.35 -20.77
N LEU A 48 9.20 -13.49 -20.30
CA LEU A 48 8.89 -14.81 -20.90
C LEU A 48 7.39 -15.11 -20.80
N LEU A 49 6.76 -14.85 -19.67
CA LEU A 49 5.32 -15.04 -19.49
C LEU A 49 4.52 -14.13 -20.43
N ALA A 50 4.90 -12.85 -20.54
CA ALA A 50 4.26 -11.89 -21.44
C ALA A 50 4.40 -12.32 -22.90
N ALA A 51 5.60 -12.73 -23.33
CA ALA A 51 5.86 -13.22 -24.68
C ALA A 51 5.07 -14.50 -24.99
N ALA A 52 5.09 -15.50 -24.08
CA ALA A 52 4.38 -16.75 -24.25
C ALA A 52 2.86 -16.55 -24.29
N GLY A 53 2.32 -15.66 -23.44
CA GLY A 53 0.90 -15.29 -23.41
C GLY A 53 0.45 -14.60 -24.70
N THR A 54 1.22 -13.61 -25.15
CA THR A 54 0.98 -12.90 -26.41
C THR A 54 1.03 -13.86 -27.60
N ALA A 55 2.08 -14.69 -27.70
CA ALA A 55 2.21 -15.68 -28.76
C ALA A 55 1.04 -16.70 -28.74
N TYR A 56 0.56 -17.08 -27.56
CA TYR A 56 -0.61 -17.95 -27.43
C TYR A 56 -1.88 -17.29 -27.97
N ILE A 57 -2.13 -16.02 -27.64
CA ILE A 57 -3.29 -15.24 -28.11
C ILE A 57 -3.27 -15.09 -29.63
N LEU A 58 -2.11 -14.69 -30.18
CA LEU A 58 -1.93 -14.53 -31.63
C LEU A 58 -2.14 -15.86 -32.39
N ARG A 59 -1.57 -16.96 -31.88
CA ARG A 59 -1.69 -18.27 -32.50
C ARG A 59 -3.11 -18.84 -32.45
N ARG A 60 -3.88 -18.48 -31.40
CA ARG A 60 -5.28 -18.85 -31.26
C ARG A 60 -6.21 -17.97 -32.07
N ARG A 61 -5.69 -16.91 -32.72
CA ARG A 61 -6.49 -15.92 -33.46
C ARG A 61 -7.67 -15.41 -32.66
N VAL A 62 -7.44 -15.12 -31.38
CA VAL A 62 -8.48 -14.52 -30.54
C VAL A 62 -8.88 -13.19 -31.15
N SER A 63 -10.12 -13.08 -31.59
CA SER A 63 -10.70 -11.88 -32.24
C SER A 63 -11.65 -11.09 -31.33
N HIS A 64 -11.90 -11.59 -30.15
CA HIS A 64 -12.82 -10.95 -29.20
C HIS A 64 -12.18 -9.69 -28.61
N PHE A 65 -12.64 -8.53 -29.05
CA PHE A 65 -12.04 -7.22 -28.76
C PHE A 65 -11.80 -6.96 -27.27
N PRO A 66 -12.79 -7.13 -26.35
CA PRO A 66 -12.54 -6.86 -24.93
C PRO A 66 -11.49 -7.77 -24.31
N THR A 67 -11.39 -9.02 -24.77
CA THR A 67 -10.33 -9.95 -24.33
C THR A 67 -8.94 -9.49 -24.82
N LEU A 68 -8.83 -9.03 -26.07
CA LEU A 68 -7.61 -8.47 -26.59
C LEU A 68 -7.20 -7.20 -25.86
N LEU A 69 -8.14 -6.30 -25.63
CA LEU A 69 -7.89 -5.05 -24.89
C LEU A 69 -7.40 -5.32 -23.46
N LEU A 70 -8.02 -6.31 -22.77
CA LEU A 70 -7.59 -6.73 -21.45
C LEU A 70 -6.11 -7.21 -21.43
N HIS A 71 -5.73 -8.08 -22.37
CA HIS A 71 -4.37 -8.59 -22.42
C HIS A 71 -3.38 -7.52 -22.88
N PHE A 72 -3.78 -6.65 -23.80
CA PHE A 72 -2.98 -5.50 -24.22
C PHE A 72 -2.72 -4.53 -23.07
N SER A 73 -3.73 -4.27 -22.24
CA SER A 73 -3.55 -3.42 -21.06
C SER A 73 -2.51 -3.99 -20.08
N PHE A 74 -2.48 -5.31 -19.86
CA PHE A 74 -1.44 -5.94 -19.06
C PHE A 74 -0.04 -5.76 -19.68
N LEU A 75 0.10 -5.86 -21.00
CA LEU A 75 1.38 -5.61 -21.66
C LEU A 75 1.84 -4.16 -21.46
N VAL A 76 0.92 -3.19 -21.53
CA VAL A 76 1.23 -1.78 -21.29
C VAL A 76 1.65 -1.56 -19.82
N ILE A 77 0.95 -2.19 -18.87
CA ILE A 77 1.32 -2.13 -17.44
C ILE A 77 2.72 -2.72 -17.22
N LEU A 78 2.99 -3.89 -17.81
CA LEU A 78 4.33 -4.53 -17.70
C LEU A 78 5.43 -3.70 -18.36
N ALA A 79 5.14 -3.06 -19.49
CA ALA A 79 6.07 -2.14 -20.12
C ALA A 79 6.35 -0.92 -19.23
N GLY A 80 5.30 -0.34 -18.61
CA GLY A 80 5.46 0.73 -17.64
C GLY A 80 6.28 0.30 -16.41
N ALA A 81 6.02 -0.88 -15.86
CA ALA A 81 6.79 -1.44 -14.75
C ALA A 81 8.26 -1.67 -15.12
N LEU A 82 8.54 -2.12 -16.34
CA LEU A 82 9.91 -2.27 -16.84
C LEU A 82 10.62 -0.92 -16.98
N ILE A 83 9.94 0.10 -17.50
CA ILE A 83 10.47 1.47 -17.60
C ILE A 83 10.78 2.00 -16.19
N THR A 84 9.86 1.85 -15.24
CA THR A 84 10.10 2.18 -13.83
C THR A 84 11.33 1.47 -13.29
N HIS A 85 11.43 0.15 -13.49
CA HIS A 85 12.56 -0.64 -13.01
C HIS A 85 13.91 -0.18 -13.58
N LEU A 86 13.94 0.28 -14.84
CA LEU A 86 15.17 0.72 -15.51
C LEU A 86 15.51 2.20 -15.28
N CYS A 87 14.49 3.06 -15.14
CA CYS A 87 14.66 4.51 -15.22
C CYS A 87 14.33 5.25 -13.91
N ALA A 88 13.54 4.65 -13.02
CA ALA A 88 13.18 5.33 -11.78
C ALA A 88 14.38 5.51 -10.85
N ARG A 89 14.41 6.67 -10.20
CA ARG A 89 15.37 6.99 -9.13
C ARG A 89 14.59 7.14 -7.82
N GLN A 90 14.95 6.34 -6.85
CA GLN A 90 14.29 6.33 -5.55
C GLN A 90 15.32 6.47 -4.44
N GLY A 91 15.06 7.38 -3.51
CA GLY A 91 15.98 7.65 -2.40
C GLY A 91 15.32 8.43 -1.29
N MET A 92 16.12 9.02 -0.42
CA MET A 92 15.68 9.85 0.70
C MET A 92 16.37 11.20 0.67
N VAL A 93 15.64 12.25 1.03
CA VAL A 93 16.19 13.59 1.26
C VAL A 93 15.99 13.96 2.71
N ASP A 94 17.06 14.38 3.35
CA ASP A 94 17.05 14.90 4.70
C ASP A 94 16.90 16.42 4.64
N LEU A 95 15.83 16.93 5.22
CA LEU A 95 15.53 18.35 5.30
C LEU A 95 15.70 18.81 6.74
N ARG A 96 16.52 19.86 6.96
CA ARG A 96 16.74 20.44 8.26
C ARG A 96 16.39 21.94 8.27
N MET A 97 15.87 22.40 9.41
CA MET A 97 15.49 23.82 9.57
C MET A 97 16.68 24.73 9.31
N GLY A 98 16.49 25.76 8.49
CA GLY A 98 17.52 26.74 8.13
C GLY A 98 18.49 26.27 7.03
N GLU A 99 18.46 25.01 6.62
CA GLU A 99 19.33 24.48 5.57
C GLU A 99 18.58 24.40 4.23
N THR A 100 19.36 24.49 3.16
CA THR A 100 18.85 24.31 1.79
C THR A 100 19.64 23.19 1.14
N THR A 101 18.95 22.14 0.74
CA THR A 101 19.55 20.99 0.04
C THR A 101 19.04 20.87 -1.39
N ALA A 102 19.87 20.29 -2.24
CA ALA A 102 19.50 19.88 -3.61
C ALA A 102 19.86 18.41 -3.85
N THR A 103 20.26 17.70 -2.82
CA THR A 103 20.75 16.33 -2.92
C THR A 103 19.84 15.37 -2.19
N PHE A 104 19.75 14.15 -2.68
CA PHE A 104 19.07 13.05 -2.04
C PHE A 104 19.94 11.78 -2.10
N TYR A 105 19.74 10.88 -1.16
CA TYR A 105 20.54 9.69 -1.01
C TYR A 105 19.81 8.49 -1.59
N VAL A 106 20.44 7.83 -2.56
CA VAL A 106 19.96 6.59 -3.18
C VAL A 106 20.69 5.41 -2.58
N LYS A 107 19.98 4.42 -2.07
CA LYS A 107 20.55 3.17 -1.60
C LYS A 107 20.70 2.21 -2.78
N ASP A 108 21.91 2.04 -3.28
CA ASP A 108 22.23 1.05 -4.31
C ASP A 108 22.77 -0.23 -3.65
N SER A 109 22.26 -1.38 -4.09
CA SER A 109 22.67 -2.70 -3.58
C SER A 109 24.13 -3.04 -3.83
N ARG A 110 24.78 -2.36 -4.81
CA ARG A 110 26.15 -2.64 -5.25
C ARG A 110 27.17 -1.61 -4.77
N SER A 111 26.78 -0.33 -4.73
CA SER A 111 27.68 0.80 -4.43
C SER A 111 27.43 1.43 -3.04
N GLY A 112 26.45 0.91 -2.29
CA GLY A 112 26.08 1.49 -1.00
C GLY A 112 25.17 2.71 -1.13
N ILE A 113 25.41 3.75 -0.34
CA ILE A 113 24.65 5.01 -0.42
C ILE A 113 25.35 5.95 -1.40
N THR A 114 24.63 6.36 -2.43
CA THR A 114 25.09 7.31 -3.44
C THR A 114 24.30 8.59 -3.34
N GLU A 115 24.97 9.73 -3.44
CA GLU A 115 24.35 11.05 -3.45
C GLU A 115 23.98 11.45 -4.87
N GLU A 116 22.71 11.74 -5.11
CA GLU A 116 22.20 12.25 -6.39
C GLU A 116 21.62 13.66 -6.21
N ARG A 117 21.56 14.44 -7.31
CA ARG A 117 21.07 15.82 -7.27
C ARG A 117 19.69 15.96 -7.86
N LEU A 118 18.85 16.73 -7.16
CA LEU A 118 17.59 17.24 -7.69
C LEU A 118 17.83 18.44 -8.62
N PRO A 119 16.99 18.64 -9.65
CA PRO A 119 17.10 19.80 -10.54
C PRO A 119 16.64 21.13 -9.89
N PHE A 120 16.30 21.12 -8.62
CA PHE A 120 15.86 22.25 -7.81
C PHE A 120 16.38 22.09 -6.37
N LYS A 121 16.31 23.17 -5.58
CA LYS A 121 16.66 23.14 -4.16
C LYS A 121 15.42 23.04 -3.30
N MET A 122 15.58 22.53 -2.10
CA MET A 122 14.51 22.40 -1.10
C MET A 122 14.96 23.01 0.22
N ARG A 123 14.05 23.70 0.91
CA ARG A 123 14.28 24.27 2.23
C ARG A 123 13.13 23.93 3.15
N LEU A 124 13.41 23.33 4.30
CA LEU A 124 12.41 23.04 5.32
C LEU A 124 11.92 24.36 5.95
N ASN A 125 10.61 24.54 5.99
CA ASN A 125 9.99 25.70 6.65
C ASN A 125 9.45 25.31 8.02
N LYS A 126 8.81 24.13 8.14
CA LYS A 126 8.21 23.66 9.38
C LYS A 126 8.03 22.14 9.33
N PHE A 127 8.26 21.49 10.46
CA PHE A 127 7.78 20.14 10.72
C PHE A 127 6.81 20.18 11.91
N ASP A 128 5.70 19.45 11.83
CA ASP A 128 4.67 19.44 12.88
C ASP A 128 4.07 18.04 13.04
N THR A 129 3.92 17.60 14.28
CA THR A 129 3.24 16.37 14.62
C THR A 129 1.84 16.69 15.13
N LYS A 130 0.83 16.23 14.42
CA LYS A 130 -0.57 16.37 14.86
C LYS A 130 -0.95 15.18 15.71
N TYR A 131 -1.63 15.44 16.80
CA TYR A 131 -2.06 14.40 17.75
C TYR A 131 -3.57 14.21 17.69
N HIS A 132 -4.02 12.98 17.95
CA HIS A 132 -5.45 12.72 18.16
C HIS A 132 -5.97 13.50 19.37
N THR A 133 -7.14 14.11 19.23
CA THR A 133 -7.72 14.95 20.27
C THR A 133 -7.79 14.26 21.63
N GLY A 134 -7.06 14.83 22.60
CA GLY A 134 -7.01 14.33 23.99
C GLY A 134 -6.11 13.10 24.21
N THR A 135 -5.19 12.81 23.28
CA THR A 135 -4.18 11.75 23.43
C THR A 135 -2.80 12.29 23.03
N ASN A 136 -1.74 11.53 23.33
CA ASN A 136 -0.38 11.77 22.85
C ASN A 136 -0.04 10.89 21.62
N ALA A 137 -1.04 10.21 21.05
CA ALA A 137 -0.85 9.42 19.85
C ALA A 137 -0.82 10.32 18.61
N ALA A 138 0.22 10.20 17.81
CA ALA A 138 0.36 10.95 16.57
C ALA A 138 -0.76 10.56 15.59
N ALA A 139 -1.49 11.56 15.09
CA ALA A 139 -2.53 11.41 14.08
C ALA A 139 -1.99 11.64 12.67
N ASP A 140 -1.05 12.57 12.50
CA ASP A 140 -0.41 12.90 11.23
C ASP A 140 0.95 13.54 11.47
N TYR A 141 1.86 13.39 10.51
CA TYR A 141 3.13 14.07 10.43
C TYR A 141 3.11 14.99 9.22
N GLU A 142 3.38 16.25 9.43
CA GLU A 142 3.28 17.26 8.41
C GLU A 142 4.61 17.97 8.21
N THR A 143 5.12 17.95 6.98
CA THR A 143 6.31 18.65 6.54
C THR A 143 5.94 19.75 5.56
N GLU A 144 6.19 20.99 5.94
CA GLU A 144 6.09 22.16 5.06
C GLU A 144 7.50 22.57 4.62
N PHE A 145 7.68 22.71 3.31
CA PHE A 145 8.96 23.09 2.71
C PHE A 145 8.76 23.98 1.49
N THR A 146 9.80 24.64 1.06
CA THR A 146 9.79 25.46 -0.15
C THR A 146 10.71 24.82 -1.19
N ILE A 147 10.19 24.63 -2.40
CA ILE A 147 11.00 24.33 -3.57
C ILE A 147 11.52 25.63 -4.17
N ILE A 148 12.82 25.69 -4.42
CA ILE A 148 13.51 26.82 -5.03
C ILE A 148 14.02 26.35 -6.39
N ASP A 149 13.35 26.83 -7.45
CA ASP A 149 13.68 26.50 -8.84
C ASP A 149 14.00 27.77 -9.61
N GLY A 150 15.27 28.09 -9.74
CA GLY A 150 15.75 29.38 -10.25
C GLY A 150 15.26 30.52 -9.34
N GLN A 151 14.40 31.40 -9.89
CA GLN A 151 13.78 32.51 -9.14
C GLN A 151 12.41 32.16 -8.55
N GLN A 152 11.87 30.99 -8.83
CA GLN A 152 10.56 30.58 -8.35
C GLN A 152 10.67 29.94 -6.95
N MET A 153 9.82 30.39 -6.03
CA MET A 153 9.65 29.78 -4.70
C MET A 153 8.26 29.17 -4.63
N ILE A 154 8.19 27.85 -4.53
CA ILE A 154 6.93 27.09 -4.56
C ILE A 154 6.72 26.48 -3.19
N PRO A 155 5.68 26.88 -2.43
CA PRO A 155 5.35 26.25 -1.17
C PRO A 155 4.85 24.81 -1.42
N ALA A 156 5.34 23.89 -0.64
CA ALA A 156 5.04 22.47 -0.72
C ALA A 156 4.70 21.93 0.66
N ARG A 157 3.83 20.92 0.69
CA ARG A 157 3.39 20.29 1.92
C ARG A 157 3.19 18.81 1.68
N VAL A 158 3.74 18.01 2.57
CA VAL A 158 3.62 16.53 2.59
C VAL A 158 3.09 16.10 3.94
N THR A 159 2.17 15.15 3.96
CA THR A 159 1.71 14.48 5.19
C THR A 159 1.77 12.96 5.01
N MET A 160 1.47 12.18 6.05
CA MET A 160 1.47 10.71 5.96
C MET A 160 0.63 10.18 4.78
N ASN A 161 -0.50 10.86 4.49
CA ASN A 161 -1.45 10.42 3.47
C ASN A 161 -1.53 11.36 2.25
N LYS A 162 -0.76 12.45 2.23
CA LYS A 162 -0.77 13.42 1.14
C LYS A 162 0.63 13.65 0.61
N ILE A 163 0.87 13.16 -0.60
CA ILE A 163 2.12 13.34 -1.31
C ILE A 163 2.17 14.71 -1.99
N PHE A 164 3.38 15.19 -2.27
CA PHE A 164 3.61 16.34 -3.13
C PHE A 164 4.37 15.91 -4.39
N THR A 165 4.03 16.49 -5.54
CA THR A 165 4.68 16.16 -6.82
C THR A 165 5.13 17.43 -7.50
N TYR A 166 6.39 17.48 -7.92
CA TYR A 166 6.96 18.58 -8.68
C TYR A 166 7.92 18.06 -9.75
N ARG A 167 7.75 18.48 -11.01
CA ARG A 167 8.54 18.05 -12.18
C ARG A 167 8.72 16.52 -12.30
N GLY A 168 7.66 15.75 -11.99
CA GLY A 168 7.71 14.29 -12.05
C GLY A 168 8.39 13.63 -10.86
N VAL A 169 8.90 14.41 -9.90
CA VAL A 169 9.46 13.92 -8.64
C VAL A 169 8.37 13.93 -7.58
N ARG A 170 8.17 12.82 -6.90
CA ARG A 170 7.19 12.64 -5.81
C ARG A 170 7.88 12.58 -4.48
N PHE A 171 7.29 13.25 -3.49
CA PHE A 171 7.78 13.33 -2.11
C PHE A 171 6.75 12.70 -1.18
N TYR A 172 7.24 11.84 -0.28
CA TYR A 172 6.43 11.14 0.72
C TYR A 172 7.06 11.35 2.10
N GLN A 173 6.25 11.49 3.14
CA GLN A 173 6.73 11.52 4.51
C GLN A 173 7.30 10.15 4.88
N ALA A 174 8.56 10.09 5.29
CA ALA A 174 9.24 8.85 5.68
C ALA A 174 9.56 8.80 7.17
N SER A 175 10.24 9.82 7.68
CA SER A 175 10.70 9.91 9.07
C SER A 175 10.88 11.36 9.47
N TYR A 176 11.33 11.60 10.70
CA TYR A 176 11.65 12.91 11.23
C TYR A 176 12.71 12.76 12.32
N ASP A 177 13.37 13.88 12.65
CA ASP A 177 14.36 13.92 13.72
C ASP A 177 13.67 14.10 15.08
N ASP A 178 14.18 13.43 16.10
CA ASP A 178 13.61 13.44 17.47
C ASP A 178 13.57 14.85 18.09
N ASP A 179 14.43 15.77 17.59
CA ASP A 179 14.47 17.17 18.03
C ASP A 179 13.37 18.04 17.36
N GLY A 180 12.58 17.48 16.43
CA GLY A 180 11.55 18.21 15.68
C GLY A 180 12.10 19.24 14.69
N GLN A 181 13.41 19.31 14.49
CA GLN A 181 14.08 20.28 13.61
C GLN A 181 14.37 19.73 12.21
N GLY A 182 14.09 18.45 11.99
CA GLY A 182 14.35 17.79 10.72
C GLY A 182 13.23 16.87 10.27
N SER A 183 13.15 16.66 8.97
CA SER A 183 12.19 15.75 8.34
C SER A 183 12.86 15.01 7.18
N VAL A 184 12.64 13.70 7.12
CA VAL A 184 13.15 12.83 6.06
C VAL A 184 12.00 12.53 5.11
N LEU A 185 12.17 12.84 3.84
CA LEU A 185 11.20 12.54 2.80
C LEU A 185 11.75 11.47 1.85
N THR A 186 10.92 10.50 1.50
CA THR A 186 11.22 9.61 0.38
C THR A 186 11.01 10.36 -0.93
N VAL A 187 11.99 10.27 -1.81
CA VAL A 187 11.99 10.86 -3.15
C VAL A 187 11.80 9.74 -4.17
N ASN A 188 10.84 9.90 -5.07
CA ASN A 188 10.65 9.00 -6.21
C ASN A 188 10.54 9.81 -7.49
N SER A 189 11.54 9.67 -8.36
CA SER A 189 11.58 10.29 -9.69
C SER A 189 11.33 9.21 -10.74
N ASP A 190 10.11 9.14 -11.25
CA ASP A 190 9.70 8.22 -12.32
C ASP A 190 8.74 8.93 -13.29
N PRO A 191 9.24 9.80 -14.17
CA PRO A 191 8.39 10.59 -15.05
C PRO A 191 7.71 9.76 -16.14
N TRP A 192 8.31 8.66 -16.57
CA TRP A 192 7.85 7.88 -17.72
C TRP A 192 7.10 6.60 -17.33
N GLY A 193 7.66 5.81 -16.43
CA GLY A 193 7.09 4.52 -16.05
C GLY A 193 5.71 4.65 -15.42
N ILE A 194 5.53 5.65 -14.57
CA ILE A 194 4.23 5.95 -13.93
C ILE A 194 3.18 6.32 -14.99
N ALA A 195 3.51 7.18 -15.97
CA ALA A 195 2.58 7.61 -17.00
C ALA A 195 2.13 6.43 -17.87
N VAL A 196 3.05 5.56 -18.27
CA VAL A 196 2.75 4.36 -19.05
C VAL A 196 1.91 3.37 -18.25
N THR A 197 2.27 3.12 -16.99
CA THR A 197 1.52 2.21 -16.10
C THR A 197 0.08 2.69 -15.87
N TYR A 198 -0.12 3.99 -15.61
CA TYR A 198 -1.47 4.55 -15.43
C TYR A 198 -2.30 4.51 -16.73
N THR A 199 -1.67 4.69 -17.89
CA THR A 199 -2.34 4.46 -19.18
C THR A 199 -2.81 3.01 -19.29
N GLY A 200 -1.97 2.06 -18.90
CA GLY A 200 -2.32 0.64 -18.84
C GLY A 200 -3.48 0.35 -17.88
N TYR A 201 -3.52 0.98 -16.70
CA TYR A 201 -4.65 0.86 -15.76
C TYR A 201 -5.94 1.46 -16.34
N GLY A 202 -5.87 2.58 -17.04
CA GLY A 202 -7.01 3.16 -17.74
C GLY A 202 -7.57 2.20 -18.79
N LEU A 203 -6.71 1.62 -19.63
CA LEU A 203 -7.11 0.61 -20.62
C LEU A 203 -7.70 -0.63 -19.97
N LEU A 204 -7.12 -1.11 -18.87
CA LEU A 204 -7.64 -2.25 -18.10
C LEU A 204 -9.05 -1.97 -17.57
N PHE A 205 -9.25 -0.80 -16.99
CA PHE A 205 -10.55 -0.38 -16.48
C PHE A 205 -11.60 -0.33 -17.58
N PHE A 206 -11.26 0.25 -18.74
CA PHE A 206 -12.15 0.26 -19.90
C PHE A 206 -12.45 -1.16 -20.42
N ALA A 207 -11.44 -2.04 -20.47
CA ALA A 207 -11.62 -3.42 -20.88
C ALA A 207 -12.60 -4.16 -19.96
N LEU A 208 -12.46 -3.98 -18.63
CA LEU A 208 -13.33 -4.61 -17.64
C LEU A 208 -14.79 -4.10 -17.76
N ILE A 209 -14.98 -2.79 -17.89
CA ILE A 209 -16.29 -2.20 -18.11
C ILE A 209 -16.92 -2.74 -19.41
N TYR A 210 -16.14 -2.74 -20.50
CA TYR A 210 -16.63 -3.24 -21.78
C TYR A 210 -17.05 -4.72 -21.68
N MET A 211 -16.25 -5.57 -20.99
CA MET A 211 -16.57 -6.99 -20.75
C MET A 211 -17.87 -7.16 -19.95
N LEU A 212 -18.20 -6.22 -19.06
CA LEU A 212 -19.45 -6.24 -18.29
C LEU A 212 -20.68 -6.03 -19.19
N PHE A 213 -20.56 -5.14 -20.17
CA PHE A 213 -21.65 -4.80 -21.09
C PHE A 213 -21.71 -5.66 -22.36
N ASP A 214 -20.66 -6.43 -22.66
CA ASP A 214 -20.58 -7.24 -23.87
C ASP A 214 -21.67 -8.33 -23.92
N PRO A 215 -22.59 -8.29 -24.89
CA PRO A 215 -23.69 -9.26 -25.00
C PRO A 215 -23.20 -10.70 -25.21
N LYS A 216 -22.04 -10.88 -25.85
CA LYS A 216 -21.43 -12.18 -26.18
C LYS A 216 -20.40 -12.59 -25.13
N GLY A 217 -20.18 -11.78 -24.11
CA GLY A 217 -19.18 -11.98 -23.05
C GLY A 217 -19.51 -13.12 -22.11
N ALA A 218 -18.48 -13.63 -21.44
CA ALA A 218 -18.63 -14.70 -20.45
C ALA A 218 -19.53 -14.28 -19.27
N TYR A 219 -19.44 -13.00 -18.86
CA TYR A 219 -20.26 -12.43 -17.78
C TYR A 219 -21.76 -12.49 -18.10
N ARG A 220 -22.17 -12.02 -19.29
CA ARG A 220 -23.57 -12.08 -19.71
C ARG A 220 -24.07 -13.52 -19.88
N ARG A 221 -23.19 -14.44 -20.32
CA ARG A 221 -23.53 -15.87 -20.39
C ARG A 221 -23.72 -16.46 -18.98
N ALA A 222 -22.88 -16.10 -18.05
CA ALA A 222 -23.00 -16.52 -16.65
C ALA A 222 -24.29 -16.01 -16.03
N LEU A 223 -24.66 -14.73 -16.23
CA LEU A 223 -25.95 -14.17 -15.78
C LEU A 223 -27.18 -14.86 -16.34
N ARG A 224 -27.09 -15.42 -17.55
CA ARG A 224 -28.17 -16.18 -18.19
C ARG A 224 -28.19 -17.65 -17.78
N SER A 225 -27.27 -18.09 -16.95
CA SER A 225 -27.17 -19.48 -16.49
C SER A 225 -28.45 -19.91 -15.72
N PRO A 226 -28.99 -21.10 -15.98
CA PRO A 226 -30.11 -21.64 -15.20
C PRO A 226 -29.83 -21.80 -13.72
N LEU A 227 -28.54 -21.91 -13.33
CA LEU A 227 -28.10 -22.00 -11.93
C LEU A 227 -28.40 -20.71 -11.17
N LEU A 228 -28.25 -19.55 -11.81
CA LEU A 228 -28.62 -18.25 -11.21
C LEU A 228 -30.13 -18.11 -11.02
N LYS A 229 -30.94 -18.63 -11.98
CA LYS A 229 -32.38 -18.59 -11.89
C LYS A 229 -32.95 -19.48 -10.78
N LYS A 230 -32.19 -20.49 -10.32
CA LYS A 230 -32.62 -21.41 -9.24
C LYS A 230 -32.30 -20.86 -7.83
N GLY A 231 -31.89 -19.62 -7.68
CA GLY A 231 -31.64 -19.01 -6.36
C GLY A 231 -30.37 -19.52 -5.65
N THR A 232 -29.67 -20.51 -6.19
CA THR A 232 -28.50 -21.14 -5.55
C THR A 232 -27.35 -20.14 -5.37
N LEU A 233 -27.17 -19.21 -6.30
CA LEU A 233 -26.13 -18.18 -6.19
C LEU A 233 -26.53 -17.05 -5.22
N VAL A 234 -27.82 -16.73 -5.12
CA VAL A 234 -28.32 -15.79 -4.11
C VAL A 234 -28.09 -16.38 -2.71
N ALA A 235 -28.36 -17.67 -2.53
CA ALA A 235 -28.07 -18.37 -1.27
C ALA A 235 -26.55 -18.41 -0.97
N LEU A 236 -25.69 -18.66 -1.98
CA LEU A 236 -24.22 -18.63 -1.83
C LEU A 236 -23.71 -17.21 -1.51
N MET A 237 -24.24 -16.20 -2.18
CA MET A 237 -23.93 -14.78 -1.94
C MET A 237 -24.40 -14.33 -0.56
N LEU A 238 -25.56 -14.80 -0.10
CA LEU A 238 -26.05 -14.57 1.27
C LEU A 238 -25.22 -15.30 2.32
N ILE A 239 -24.65 -16.47 1.99
CA ILE A 239 -23.70 -17.18 2.89
C ILE A 239 -22.36 -16.45 2.95
N VAL A 240 -21.85 -15.90 1.84
CA VAL A 240 -20.59 -15.13 1.80
C VAL A 240 -20.77 -13.74 2.41
N LEU A 241 -21.95 -13.13 2.25
CA LEU A 241 -22.33 -11.84 2.85
C LEU A 241 -22.98 -12.00 4.22
N ALA A 242 -23.34 -13.22 4.64
CA ALA A 242 -23.70 -13.46 6.02
C ALA A 242 -22.54 -12.95 6.85
N PRO A 243 -22.76 -11.98 7.78
CA PRO A 243 -21.72 -11.59 8.70
C PRO A 243 -21.24 -12.91 9.30
N ALA A 244 -19.98 -13.27 9.07
CA ALA A 244 -19.36 -14.29 9.89
C ALA A 244 -19.74 -13.86 11.30
N HIS A 245 -20.57 -14.64 11.96
CA HIS A 245 -20.88 -14.40 13.37
C HIS A 245 -19.51 -14.55 14.02
N GLY A 246 -18.80 -13.43 14.10
CA GLY A 246 -17.57 -13.35 14.83
C GLY A 246 -17.92 -13.93 16.17
N ASN A 247 -17.25 -14.96 16.58
CA ASN A 247 -17.36 -15.53 17.91
C ASN A 247 -17.57 -14.36 18.83
N ALA A 248 -18.70 -14.36 19.56
CA ALA A 248 -19.05 -13.25 20.45
C ALA A 248 -17.77 -12.92 21.22
N GLN A 249 -17.25 -11.72 21.03
CA GLN A 249 -15.96 -11.32 21.56
C GLN A 249 -15.95 -11.71 23.02
N ARG A 250 -15.14 -12.70 23.41
CA ARG A 250 -15.08 -13.17 24.79
C ARG A 250 -14.53 -12.00 25.59
N VAL A 251 -15.34 -11.44 26.42
CA VAL A 251 -14.96 -10.33 27.31
C VAL A 251 -15.17 -10.77 28.76
N LEU A 252 -14.37 -10.24 29.65
CA LEU A 252 -14.54 -10.50 31.06
C LEU A 252 -15.95 -10.04 31.53
N PRO A 253 -16.59 -10.77 32.48
CA PRO A 253 -17.77 -10.27 33.14
C PRO A 253 -17.53 -8.88 33.72
N ARG A 254 -18.55 -8.02 33.72
CA ARG A 254 -18.41 -6.61 34.11
C ARG A 254 -17.74 -6.42 35.47
N GLN A 255 -18.14 -7.19 36.47
CA GLN A 255 -17.55 -7.11 37.82
C GLN A 255 -16.06 -7.46 37.83
N THR A 256 -15.66 -8.49 37.08
CA THR A 256 -14.25 -8.89 36.94
C THR A 256 -13.44 -7.85 36.22
N ALA A 257 -13.99 -7.26 35.13
CA ALA A 257 -13.34 -6.18 34.39
C ALA A 257 -13.20 -4.91 35.24
N GLU A 258 -14.20 -4.56 36.05
CA GLU A 258 -14.12 -3.44 36.99
C GLU A 258 -13.05 -3.68 38.07
N ALA A 259 -12.95 -4.91 38.60
CA ALA A 259 -11.88 -5.28 39.53
C ALA A 259 -10.50 -5.18 38.90
N PHE A 260 -10.31 -5.67 37.65
CA PHE A 260 -9.13 -5.51 36.89
C PHE A 260 -8.77 -4.02 36.67
N GLY A 261 -9.78 -3.18 36.41
CA GLY A 261 -9.62 -1.73 36.23
C GLY A 261 -9.08 -0.98 37.46
N ARG A 262 -9.14 -1.59 38.65
CA ARG A 262 -8.62 -1.01 39.90
C ARG A 262 -7.14 -1.27 40.15
N LEU A 263 -6.52 -2.18 39.39
CA LEU A 263 -5.09 -2.43 39.46
C LEU A 263 -4.33 -1.15 39.05
N TYR A 264 -3.18 -0.93 39.67
CA TYR A 264 -2.32 0.23 39.34
C TYR A 264 -1.25 -0.15 38.35
N ILE A 265 -1.01 0.72 37.38
CA ILE A 265 0.02 0.60 36.36
C ILE A 265 0.79 1.92 36.24
N LEU A 266 2.02 1.83 35.72
CA LEU A 266 2.76 3.00 35.30
C LEU A 266 2.34 3.34 33.84
N TYR A 267 1.69 4.49 33.67
CA TYR A 267 1.23 4.97 32.38
C TYR A 267 1.47 6.47 32.24
N ASN A 268 2.09 6.88 31.14
CA ASN A 268 2.48 8.27 30.87
C ASN A 268 3.29 8.92 32.02
N GLY A 269 4.26 8.17 32.58
CA GLY A 269 5.14 8.63 33.63
C GLY A 269 4.50 8.77 35.03
N ARG A 270 3.27 8.30 35.23
CA ARG A 270 2.55 8.34 36.51
C ARG A 270 1.89 7.02 36.84
N ILE A 271 1.77 6.71 38.13
CA ILE A 271 1.00 5.54 38.61
C ILE A 271 -0.48 5.90 38.58
N CYS A 272 -1.27 5.15 37.82
CA CYS A 272 -2.71 5.34 37.73
C CYS A 272 -3.44 3.98 37.63
N PRO A 273 -4.77 3.93 37.93
CA PRO A 273 -5.57 2.73 37.75
C PRO A 273 -5.63 2.30 36.27
N VAL A 274 -5.64 0.99 35.99
CA VAL A 274 -5.84 0.42 34.64
C VAL A 274 -7.06 1.00 33.95
N LYS A 275 -8.10 1.37 34.67
CA LYS A 275 -9.28 2.05 34.16
C LYS A 275 -8.96 3.33 33.37
N THR A 276 -7.94 4.10 33.80
CA THR A 276 -7.49 5.31 33.08
C THR A 276 -6.95 4.94 31.73
N TYR A 277 -6.01 3.98 31.67
CA TYR A 277 -5.47 3.45 30.43
C TYR A 277 -6.56 2.83 29.54
N ALA A 278 -7.46 2.02 30.11
CA ALA A 278 -8.57 1.40 29.38
C ALA A 278 -9.48 2.45 28.71
N SER A 279 -9.75 3.56 29.39
CA SER A 279 -10.54 4.67 28.83
C SER A 279 -9.85 5.34 27.65
N ASP A 280 -8.54 5.58 27.76
CA ASP A 280 -7.75 6.19 26.69
C ASP A 280 -7.61 5.22 25.50
N PHE A 281 -7.29 3.96 25.77
CA PHE A 281 -7.26 2.89 24.78
C PHE A 281 -8.57 2.75 24.01
N CYS A 282 -9.70 2.71 24.71
CA CYS A 282 -11.01 2.60 24.09
C CYS A 282 -11.34 3.82 23.21
N LYS A 283 -10.95 5.03 23.67
CA LYS A 283 -11.12 6.28 22.92
C LYS A 283 -10.22 6.34 21.69
N GLU A 284 -9.01 5.82 21.78
CA GLU A 284 -8.03 5.78 20.68
C GLU A 284 -8.49 4.86 19.55
N ILE A 285 -9.04 3.68 19.88
CA ILE A 285 -9.49 2.70 18.89
C ILE A 285 -10.82 3.07 18.23
N ASN A 286 -11.80 3.59 18.99
CA ASN A 286 -13.15 3.78 18.47
C ASN A 286 -13.71 5.21 18.61
N GLY A 287 -12.90 6.16 19.10
CA GLY A 287 -13.29 7.55 19.31
C GLY A 287 -14.16 7.80 20.55
N HIS A 288 -14.58 6.76 21.28
CA HIS A 288 -15.48 6.85 22.42
C HIS A 288 -14.92 6.09 23.62
N ARG A 289 -15.38 6.44 24.85
CA ARG A 289 -14.99 5.77 26.11
C ARG A 289 -15.71 4.43 26.34
N SER A 290 -16.57 3.99 25.44
CA SER A 290 -17.29 2.72 25.51
C SER A 290 -17.49 2.17 24.11
N TYR A 291 -17.69 0.87 23.98
CA TYR A 291 -17.91 0.24 22.69
C TYR A 291 -19.05 -0.79 22.78
N ARG A 292 -20.12 -0.61 22.00
CA ARG A 292 -21.27 -1.53 21.93
C ARG A 292 -21.84 -1.93 23.31
N GLY A 293 -21.88 -1.00 24.26
CA GLY A 293 -22.37 -1.25 25.60
C GLY A 293 -21.37 -1.89 26.57
N LEU A 294 -20.16 -2.18 26.12
CA LEU A 294 -19.05 -2.66 26.94
C LEU A 294 -18.33 -1.50 27.64
N THR A 295 -17.89 -1.72 28.87
CA THR A 295 -17.05 -0.74 29.59
C THR A 295 -15.64 -0.73 29.01
N PRO A 296 -14.85 0.36 29.20
CA PRO A 296 -13.48 0.41 28.72
C PRO A 296 -12.62 -0.74 29.21
N GLU A 297 -12.82 -1.15 30.46
CA GLU A 297 -12.10 -2.27 31.07
C GLU A 297 -12.46 -3.61 30.41
N GLN A 298 -13.72 -3.78 30.01
CA GLN A 298 -14.15 -4.97 29.27
C GLN A 298 -13.54 -4.99 27.86
N VAL A 299 -13.48 -3.84 27.19
CA VAL A 299 -12.85 -3.72 25.87
C VAL A 299 -11.37 -4.04 25.97
N LEU A 300 -10.64 -3.39 26.89
CA LEU A 300 -9.21 -3.63 27.08
C LEU A 300 -8.92 -5.09 27.44
N SER A 301 -9.69 -5.68 28.36
CA SER A 301 -9.50 -7.08 28.75
C SER A 301 -9.79 -8.06 27.63
N GLY A 302 -10.72 -7.74 26.73
CA GLY A 302 -10.96 -8.52 25.51
C GLY A 302 -9.79 -8.56 24.57
N TYR A 303 -8.99 -7.48 24.49
CA TYR A 303 -7.78 -7.41 23.69
C TYR A 303 -6.56 -8.07 24.35
N ILE A 304 -6.50 -8.10 25.68
CA ILE A 304 -5.35 -8.64 26.41
C ILE A 304 -5.47 -10.17 26.60
N PHE A 305 -6.67 -10.69 26.85
CA PHE A 305 -6.85 -12.07 27.30
C PHE A 305 -7.50 -13.00 26.28
N TYR A 306 -8.04 -12.47 25.18
CA TYR A 306 -8.76 -13.23 24.15
C TYR A 306 -8.40 -12.79 22.73
#